data_98bfe01364088ade403e303c7e3f2f5c
#
_entry.id   98bfe01364088ade403e303c7e3f2f5c
#
_cell.length_a   1.000
_cell.length_b   1.000
_cell.length_c   1.000
_cell.angle_alpha   90.00
_cell.angle_beta   90.00
_cell.angle_gamma   90.00
#
_symmetry.space_group_name_H-M   'P 1'
#
loop_
_entity.id
_entity.type
_entity.pdbx_description
1 polymer ?
#
loop_
_entity_poly.entity_id
_entity_poly.type
_entity_poly.pdbx_seq_one_letter_code
_entity_poly.pdbx_strand_id
1 'polypeptide(L)'
;MPGYIAKTLSPLIVLIGLAHGGAAAAEKDKGIRFWNLTLHTITHLQLSPAGENSWGPDQCRNDRDGTVEHDERLRITDISPGSFDVRLEDDTGRTCIVRNIAVSVDSIFSIEERQLTDCSF
;
A
#
# COMPACT_ATOMS: atom_id res chain seq x y z
N MET A 1 30.25 19.82 -51.41
CA MET A 1 29.42 20.03 -51.01
C MET A 1 28.39 19.27 -50.58
N PRO A 2 28.04 18.59 -50.90
CA PRO A 2 26.96 17.89 -50.59
C PRO A 2 26.99 17.16 -49.36
N GLY A 3 27.17 16.21 -49.28
CA GLY A 3 27.25 15.49 -48.16
C GLY A 3 26.36 15.78 -47.07
N TYR A 4 26.48 16.64 -46.62
CA TYR A 4 25.77 17.08 -45.59
C TYR A 4 24.57 16.47 -45.23
N ILE A 5 24.14 15.97 -45.73
CA ILE A 5 22.94 15.58 -45.57
C ILE A 5 22.64 14.58 -44.60
N ALA A 6 22.89 13.57 -44.80
CA ALA A 6 22.56 12.51 -44.00
C ALA A 6 22.20 12.74 -42.63
N LYS A 7 22.88 13.18 -42.00
CA LYS A 7 22.64 13.44 -40.71
C LYS A 7 21.33 13.38 -40.15
N THR A 8 20.48 13.62 -40.58
CA THR A 8 19.26 13.81 -39.98
C THR A 8 18.60 12.64 -39.40
N LEU A 9 18.80 11.55 -39.80
CA LEU A 9 18.09 10.47 -39.32
C LEU A 9 18.10 10.14 -37.93
N SER A 10 19.04 10.09 -37.37
CA SER A 10 19.16 9.71 -36.02
C SER A 10 18.04 10.04 -35.13
N PRO A 11 17.61 11.12 -35.13
CA PRO A 11 16.61 11.56 -34.18
C PRO A 11 15.44 10.68 -33.99
N LEU A 12 14.99 10.13 -34.98
CA LEU A 12 13.83 9.36 -34.87
C LEU A 12 13.86 8.25 -33.90
N ILE A 13 14.79 7.55 -33.90
CA ILE A 13 14.90 6.45 -33.05
C ILE A 13 14.55 6.72 -31.66
N VAL A 14 14.95 7.74 -31.18
CA VAL A 14 14.75 8.10 -29.84
C VAL A 14 13.32 7.97 -29.38
N LEU A 15 12.44 8.39 -30.13
CA LEU A 15 11.08 8.42 -29.76
C LEU A 15 10.54 7.11 -29.30
N ILE A 16 10.84 6.14 -29.94
CA ILE A 16 10.36 4.85 -29.61
C ILE A 16 10.59 4.44 -28.20
N GLY A 17 11.74 4.55 -27.76
CA GLY A 17 12.05 4.11 -26.43
C GLY A 17 11.20 4.74 -25.37
N LEU A 18 10.85 5.94 -25.54
CA LEU A 18 10.08 6.64 -24.56
C LEU A 18 8.73 6.06 -24.35
N ALA A 19 8.07 5.76 -25.34
CA ALA A 19 6.71 5.27 -25.23
C ALA A 19 6.63 4.01 -24.40
N HIS A 20 7.51 3.13 -24.59
CA HIS A 20 7.47 1.88 -23.86
C HIS A 20 7.68 2.04 -22.37
N GLY A 21 8.61 2.81 -22.01
CA GLY A 21 8.91 3.01 -20.61
C GLY A 21 7.73 3.53 -19.84
N GLY A 22 7.00 4.43 -20.40
CA GLY A 22 5.88 5.01 -19.69
C GLY A 22 4.78 4.00 -19.40
N ALA A 23 4.48 3.16 -20.34
CA ALA A 23 3.42 2.18 -20.16
C ALA A 23 3.78 1.18 -19.07
N ALA A 24 4.99 0.71 -19.07
CA ALA A 24 5.41 -0.28 -18.08
C ALA A 24 5.37 0.30 -16.67
N ALA A 25 5.73 1.53 -16.52
CA ALA A 25 5.75 2.14 -15.20
C ALA A 25 4.35 2.28 -14.63
N ALA A 26 3.39 2.60 -15.43
CA ALA A 26 2.03 2.79 -14.95
C ALA A 26 1.42 1.52 -14.37
N GLU A 27 1.74 0.37 -14.90
CA GLU A 27 1.16 -0.87 -14.43
C GLU A 27 1.73 -1.35 -13.12
N LYS A 28 2.91 -0.92 -12.75
CA LYS A 28 3.56 -1.41 -11.56
C LYS A 28 3.16 -0.70 -10.29
N ASP A 29 2.60 0.47 -10.42
CA ASP A 29 2.34 1.29 -9.24
C ASP A 29 0.97 1.04 -8.65
N LYS A 30 0.83 -0.07 -7.96
CA LYS A 30 -0.42 -0.36 -7.25
C LYS A 30 -0.33 -0.03 -5.78
N GLY A 31 0.86 0.12 -5.26
CA GLY A 31 1.07 0.45 -3.87
C GLY A 31 0.73 -0.68 -2.92
N ILE A 32 0.98 -0.46 -1.67
CA ILE A 32 0.69 -1.41 -0.61
C ILE A 32 -0.77 -1.25 -0.22
N ARG A 33 -1.46 -2.37 0.03
CA ARG A 33 -2.87 -2.35 0.42
C ARG A 33 -3.10 -3.31 1.57
N PHE A 34 -4.06 -2.96 2.40
CA PHE A 34 -4.53 -3.79 3.50
C PHE A 34 -5.90 -4.35 3.12
N TRP A 35 -6.15 -5.61 3.44
CA TRP A 35 -7.42 -6.28 3.16
C TRP A 35 -8.06 -6.69 4.48
N ASN A 36 -9.23 -6.15 4.78
CA ASN A 36 -9.94 -6.44 6.01
C ASN A 36 -10.71 -7.76 5.90
N LEU A 37 -10.17 -8.82 6.46
CA LEU A 37 -10.83 -10.12 6.53
C LEU A 37 -11.34 -10.41 7.95
N THR A 38 -11.42 -9.38 8.80
CA THR A 38 -12.07 -9.52 10.11
C THR A 38 -13.58 -9.46 9.91
N LEU A 39 -14.32 -9.74 10.96
CA LEU A 39 -15.80 -9.75 10.88
C LEU A 39 -16.42 -8.38 11.07
N HIS A 40 -15.63 -7.34 11.33
CA HIS A 40 -16.16 -6.03 11.66
C HIS A 40 -15.55 -4.93 10.81
N THR A 41 -16.21 -3.79 10.78
CA THR A 41 -15.70 -2.60 10.13
C THR A 41 -14.58 -1.99 10.98
N ILE A 42 -13.45 -1.73 10.36
CA ILE A 42 -12.30 -1.12 11.02
C ILE A 42 -12.43 0.39 10.90
N THR A 43 -12.35 1.08 12.03
CA THR A 43 -12.53 2.52 12.10
C THR A 43 -11.20 3.27 12.25
N HIS A 44 -10.16 2.60 12.72
CA HIS A 44 -8.81 3.17 12.80
C HIS A 44 -7.78 2.08 12.51
N LEU A 45 -6.73 2.43 11.80
CA LEU A 45 -5.66 1.49 11.46
C LEU A 45 -4.33 2.23 11.45
N GLN A 46 -3.40 1.78 12.30
CA GLN A 46 -2.07 2.38 12.38
C GLN A 46 -1.02 1.29 12.31
N LEU A 47 0.11 1.61 11.70
CA LEU A 47 1.23 0.69 11.61
C LEU A 47 2.44 1.27 12.34
N SER A 48 3.25 0.39 12.91
CA SER A 48 4.54 0.72 13.51
C SER A 48 5.56 -0.29 13.00
N PRO A 49 6.81 0.12 12.76
CA PRO A 49 7.84 -0.88 12.53
C PRO A 49 7.83 -1.86 13.70
N ALA A 50 8.04 -3.12 13.41
CA ALA A 50 7.86 -4.20 14.40
C ALA A 50 8.68 -3.94 15.66
N GLY A 51 8.02 -4.00 16.81
CA GLY A 51 8.67 -3.85 18.11
C GLY A 51 8.96 -2.43 18.55
N GLU A 52 8.65 -1.41 17.74
CA GLU A 52 9.03 -0.04 18.06
C GLU A 52 7.94 0.78 18.74
N ASN A 53 6.70 0.34 18.69
CA ASN A 53 5.56 1.10 19.23
C ASN A 53 5.55 2.55 18.74
N SER A 54 5.95 2.75 17.49
CA SER A 54 5.99 4.05 16.85
C SER A 54 4.84 4.14 15.86
N TRP A 55 3.65 4.37 16.38
CA TRP A 55 2.42 4.29 15.60
C TRP A 55 2.29 5.48 14.65
N GLY A 56 2.13 5.16 13.37
CA GLY A 56 1.98 6.18 12.34
C GLY A 56 0.56 6.72 12.26
N PRO A 57 0.26 7.44 11.19
CA PRO A 57 -1.05 8.04 11.04
C PRO A 57 -2.14 7.00 10.83
N ASP A 58 -3.37 7.39 11.06
CA ASP A 58 -4.53 6.52 10.84
C ASP A 58 -4.72 6.33 9.34
N GLN A 59 -4.49 5.13 8.87
CA GLN A 59 -4.58 4.81 7.45
C GLN A 59 -6.02 4.78 6.95
N CYS A 60 -7.00 4.67 7.83
CA CYS A 60 -8.40 4.71 7.42
C CYS A 60 -8.76 6.02 6.73
N ARG A 61 -7.98 7.07 6.97
CA ARG A 61 -8.20 8.35 6.28
C ARG A 61 -8.00 8.24 4.78
N ASN A 62 -7.35 7.20 4.31
CA ASN A 62 -7.14 6.99 2.87
C ASN A 62 -8.41 6.49 2.19
N ASP A 63 -9.40 6.06 2.94
CA ASP A 63 -10.67 5.64 2.39
C ASP A 63 -11.65 6.81 2.37
N ARG A 64 -12.55 6.80 1.40
CA ARG A 64 -13.49 7.89 1.25
C ARG A 64 -14.37 8.05 2.49
N ASP A 65 -14.80 6.94 3.07
CA ASP A 65 -15.69 6.97 4.22
C ASP A 65 -14.94 6.97 5.56
N GLY A 66 -13.63 6.86 5.53
CA GLY A 66 -12.84 6.83 6.75
C GLY A 66 -12.87 5.51 7.49
N THR A 67 -13.40 4.46 6.90
CA THR A 67 -13.52 3.14 7.52
C THR A 67 -13.19 2.07 6.49
N VAL A 68 -12.89 0.86 6.96
CA VAL A 68 -12.63 -0.28 6.08
C VAL A 68 -13.57 -1.40 6.46
N GLU A 69 -14.52 -1.65 5.61
CA GLU A 69 -15.52 -2.69 5.88
C GLU A 69 -14.96 -4.08 5.63
N HIS A 70 -15.68 -5.09 6.09
CA HIS A 70 -15.30 -6.47 5.83
C HIS A 70 -15.13 -6.70 4.32
N ASP A 71 -14.05 -7.38 3.96
CA ASP A 71 -13.69 -7.70 2.57
C ASP A 71 -13.26 -6.50 1.72
N GLU A 72 -13.11 -5.34 2.32
CA GLU A 72 -12.65 -4.15 1.62
C GLU A 72 -11.13 -4.05 1.68
N ARG A 73 -10.54 -3.44 0.66
CA ARG A 73 -9.11 -3.18 0.60
C ARG A 73 -8.85 -1.70 0.77
N LEU A 74 -7.83 -1.39 1.54
CA LEU A 74 -7.46 -0.02 1.87
C LEU A 74 -6.05 0.26 1.37
N ARG A 75 -5.86 1.40 0.73
CA ARG A 75 -4.52 1.82 0.32
C ARG A 75 -3.74 2.25 1.57
N ILE A 76 -2.51 1.77 1.67
CA ILE A 76 -1.62 2.13 2.77
C ILE A 76 -0.55 3.07 2.22
N THR A 77 -0.32 4.19 2.91
CA THR A 77 0.62 5.21 2.47
C THR A 77 1.69 5.46 3.52
N ASP A 78 2.79 6.07 3.07
CA ASP A 78 3.87 6.52 3.95
C ASP A 78 4.58 5.43 4.74
N ILE A 79 4.67 4.23 4.19
CA ILE A 79 5.48 3.18 4.79
C ILE A 79 6.33 2.53 3.70
N SER A 80 7.47 2.00 4.13
CA SER A 80 8.34 1.21 3.27
C SER A 80 8.15 -0.27 3.58
N PRO A 81 8.50 -1.18 2.65
CA PRO A 81 8.40 -2.60 2.92
C PRO A 81 9.18 -3.01 4.16
N GLY A 82 8.70 -4.02 4.88
CA GLY A 82 9.34 -4.51 6.09
C GLY A 82 8.37 -5.26 6.97
N SER A 83 8.74 -5.46 8.23
CA SER A 83 7.86 -6.06 9.23
C SER A 83 7.21 -4.98 10.07
N PHE A 84 5.92 -5.10 10.26
CA PHE A 84 5.14 -4.09 10.99
C PHE A 84 4.24 -4.73 12.03
N ASP A 85 3.98 -3.98 13.09
CA ASP A 85 2.89 -4.25 13.99
C ASP A 85 1.71 -3.40 13.54
N VAL A 86 0.51 -3.94 13.61
CA VAL A 86 -0.70 -3.25 13.17
C VAL A 86 -1.64 -3.09 14.36
N ARG A 87 -2.06 -1.87 14.63
CA ARG A 87 -3.05 -1.58 15.66
C ARG A 87 -4.34 -1.16 14.96
N LEU A 88 -5.42 -1.84 15.25
CA LEU A 88 -6.70 -1.52 14.65
C LEU A 88 -7.77 -1.35 15.72
N GLU A 89 -8.74 -0.50 15.44
CA GLU A 89 -9.93 -0.36 16.24
C GLU A 89 -11.12 -0.64 15.34
N ASP A 90 -12.10 -1.39 15.83
CA ASP A 90 -13.27 -1.72 15.03
C ASP A 90 -14.53 -1.07 15.61
N ASP A 91 -15.65 -1.26 14.90
CA ASP A 91 -16.91 -0.61 15.25
C ASP A 91 -17.58 -1.16 16.51
N THR A 92 -17.00 -2.18 17.13
CA THR A 92 -17.47 -2.65 18.44
C THR A 92 -16.74 -1.92 19.57
N GLY A 93 -15.77 -1.06 19.25
CA GLY A 93 -14.96 -0.37 20.25
C GLY A 93 -13.74 -1.18 20.68
N ARG A 94 -13.51 -2.30 20.05
CA ARG A 94 -12.37 -3.18 20.36
C ARG A 94 -11.12 -2.65 19.68
N THR A 95 -10.01 -2.59 20.40
CA THR A 95 -8.70 -2.26 19.85
C THR A 95 -7.81 -3.49 19.92
N CYS A 96 -7.22 -3.88 18.81
CA CYS A 96 -6.39 -5.07 18.72
C CYS A 96 -5.03 -4.73 18.13
N ILE A 97 -4.01 -5.48 18.54
CA ILE A 97 -2.66 -5.37 17.95
C ILE A 97 -2.32 -6.73 17.35
N VAL A 98 -1.90 -6.71 16.09
CA VAL A 98 -1.41 -7.89 15.39
C VAL A 98 0.05 -7.63 15.04
N ARG A 99 0.95 -8.51 15.49
CA ARG A 99 2.38 -8.23 15.42
C ARG A 99 3.05 -8.96 14.27
N ASN A 100 4.16 -8.40 13.83
CA ASN A 100 5.07 -9.02 12.85
C ASN A 100 4.41 -9.37 11.52
N ILE A 101 3.70 -8.41 10.96
CA ILE A 101 3.10 -8.56 9.64
C ILE A 101 4.17 -8.22 8.61
N ALA A 102 4.40 -9.11 7.67
CA ALA A 102 5.34 -8.86 6.58
C ALA A 102 4.64 -8.04 5.49
N VAL A 103 5.24 -6.94 5.10
CA VAL A 103 4.71 -6.04 4.08
C VAL A 103 5.73 -5.91 2.97
N SER A 104 5.34 -6.24 1.75
CA SER A 104 6.20 -6.18 0.58
C SER A 104 5.75 -5.08 -0.37
N VAL A 105 6.63 -4.68 -1.29
CA VAL A 105 6.30 -3.62 -2.25
C VAL A 105 5.11 -4.06 -3.12
N ASP A 106 4.20 -3.17 -3.37
CA ASP A 106 3.02 -3.39 -4.21
C ASP A 106 2.21 -4.63 -3.83
N SER A 107 2.23 -5.02 -2.58
CA SER A 107 1.54 -6.22 -2.12
C SER A 107 0.29 -5.89 -1.32
N ILE A 108 -0.47 -6.92 -1.03
CA ILE A 108 -1.63 -6.84 -0.16
C ILE A 108 -1.33 -7.69 1.07
N PHE A 109 -1.50 -7.12 2.26
CA PHE A 109 -1.47 -7.90 3.49
C PHE A 109 -2.88 -7.90 4.10
N SER A 110 -3.26 -8.98 4.76
CA SER A 110 -4.60 -9.11 5.32
C SER A 110 -4.54 -9.45 6.79
N ILE A 111 -5.62 -9.15 7.48
CA ILE A 111 -5.82 -9.57 8.86
C ILE A 111 -7.17 -10.27 8.94
N GLU A 112 -7.17 -11.47 9.49
CA GLU A 112 -8.38 -12.27 9.68
C GLU A 112 -8.82 -12.22 11.13
N GLU A 113 -10.08 -12.52 11.37
CA GLU A 113 -10.63 -12.49 12.73
C GLU A 113 -9.83 -13.34 13.72
N ARG A 114 -9.36 -14.50 13.30
CA ARG A 114 -8.62 -15.40 14.17
C ARG A 114 -7.28 -14.82 14.65
N GLN A 115 -6.78 -13.81 14.01
CA GLN A 115 -5.52 -13.17 14.40
C GLN A 115 -5.72 -12.12 15.49
N LEU A 116 -6.97 -11.77 15.81
CA LEU A 116 -7.28 -10.73 16.77
C LEU A 116 -7.33 -11.33 18.18
N THR A 117 -6.16 -11.65 18.74
CA THR A 117 -6.03 -12.27 20.04
C THR A 117 -5.49 -11.33 21.13
N ASP A 118 -4.91 -10.21 20.74
CA ASP A 118 -4.37 -9.22 21.67
C ASP A 118 -5.24 -7.96 21.57
N CYS A 119 -6.36 -7.99 22.25
CA CYS A 119 -7.38 -6.94 22.15
C CYS A 119 -7.78 -6.41 23.52
N SER A 120 -8.29 -5.17 23.50
CA SER A 120 -8.84 -4.52 24.68
C SER A 120 -10.06 -3.68 24.27
N PHE A 121 -10.86 -3.31 25.25
CA PHE A 121 -11.99 -2.42 25.02
C PHE A 121 -11.82 -1.10 25.73
#